data_76460b01c853c11e3fc682f8a706397b
#
_entry.id   76460b01c853c11e3fc682f8a706397b
#
_cell.length_a   1.000
_cell.length_b   1.000
_cell.length_c   1.000
_cell.angle_alpha   90.00
_cell.angle_beta   90.00
_cell.angle_gamma   90.00
#
_symmetry.space_group_name_H-M   'P 1'
#
loop_
_entity.id
_entity.type
_entity.pdbx_description
1 polymer ?
#
loop_
_entity_poly.entity_id
_entity_poly.type
_entity_poly.pdbx_seq_one_letter_code
_entity_poly.pdbx_strand_id
1 'polypeptide(L)'
;MKIKTDEITSVIKQEIEQFSSELEISEVGRVVEVGDGIARIYGLSNCMAGELVEFETSKGPVMGQAMNLEEDTVGAIIYGEYLAVEEGNTVKTTGRLLEVPTGPELLGRVVDPLGNPIDGGPPINASSSSKLDIVAPGIAARQPVVEPMQTGIKAVDSMIPIGRGQRELIIGDRKTGKTAIGIDTIINQKKYWGTDEAVVCIYVAVGQKDSTVSSVIDILKANGAMEYTIVVVAGSSTAAPLQYIAPYAGCAMGEYFMWQGKEGKTPKHSLCVYDDLSKQAVAYRQLSLLLRRPPGREAYPGDVFYLHSRLLERATKLSDANGGGSLTALPIIETQEGDVSAYIPTNVISITDGQIYLQPELFASGIRPAINVGISVSRVGGNAQIKAMKEVAGSLRLDLAAYRELEAFAQLGTELDAASQQQLNRGARLVVLLKQCQ
;
A
#
# COMPACT_ATOMS: atom_id res chain seq x y z
N MET A 1 -24.14 57.50 36.96
CA MET A 1 -23.68 57.07 35.66
C MET A 1 -24.83 56.32 34.98
N LYS A 2 -25.56 57.00 34.04
CA LYS A 2 -26.65 56.31 33.29
C LYS A 2 -26.08 55.62 32.13
N ILE A 3 -26.03 54.29 32.19
CA ILE A 3 -25.67 53.46 31.06
C ILE A 3 -26.80 53.58 30.03
N LYS A 4 -26.46 54.04 28.82
CA LYS A 4 -27.42 54.14 27.73
C LYS A 4 -27.78 52.72 27.22
N THR A 5 -29.08 52.48 27.18
CA THR A 5 -29.68 51.21 26.73
C THR A 5 -29.16 50.80 25.33
N ASP A 6 -28.83 51.77 24.48
CA ASP A 6 -28.32 51.58 23.12
C ASP A 6 -26.87 50.99 23.08
N GLU A 7 -26.04 51.31 24.09
CA GLU A 7 -24.68 50.74 24.18
C GLU A 7 -24.70 49.28 24.61
N ILE A 8 -25.63 48.90 25.49
CA ILE A 8 -25.83 47.52 25.91
C ILE A 8 -26.36 46.68 24.72
N THR A 9 -27.31 47.24 23.97
CA THR A 9 -27.89 46.55 22.80
C THR A 9 -26.88 46.37 21.68
N SER A 10 -25.98 47.34 21.46
CA SER A 10 -24.91 47.21 20.44
C SER A 10 -23.85 46.17 20.83
N VAL A 11 -23.46 46.10 22.12
CA VAL A 11 -22.50 45.10 22.61
C VAL A 11 -23.11 43.70 22.56
N ILE A 12 -24.38 43.55 22.99
CA ILE A 12 -25.07 42.24 22.88
C ILE A 12 -25.26 41.83 21.44
N LYS A 13 -25.53 42.74 20.51
CA LYS A 13 -25.66 42.46 19.11
C LYS A 13 -24.29 42.05 18.47
N GLN A 14 -23.23 42.73 18.90
CA GLN A 14 -21.87 42.42 18.47
C GLN A 14 -21.37 41.07 19.04
N GLU A 15 -21.72 40.72 20.27
CA GLU A 15 -21.44 39.43 20.86
C GLU A 15 -22.30 38.33 20.24
N ILE A 16 -23.56 38.57 19.88
CA ILE A 16 -24.41 37.61 19.15
C ILE A 16 -23.92 37.42 17.71
N GLU A 17 -23.44 38.47 17.03
CA GLU A 17 -22.83 38.37 15.70
C GLU A 17 -21.44 37.72 15.73
N GLN A 18 -20.70 37.83 16.82
CA GLN A 18 -19.45 37.08 17.04
C GLN A 18 -19.67 35.65 17.60
N PHE A 19 -20.86 35.37 18.11
CA PHE A 19 -21.31 34.03 18.53
C PHE A 19 -21.90 33.25 17.34
N SER A 20 -21.26 33.31 16.19
CA SER A 20 -21.32 32.24 15.21
C SER A 20 -20.39 31.14 15.68
N SER A 21 -20.62 30.59 16.85
CA SER A 21 -20.33 29.22 17.15
C SER A 21 -21.13 28.44 16.12
N GLU A 22 -20.46 27.90 15.10
CA GLU A 22 -20.92 26.71 14.43
C GLU A 22 -21.19 25.74 15.57
N LEU A 23 -22.46 25.57 15.95
CA LEU A 23 -22.91 24.45 16.73
C LEU A 23 -22.56 23.24 15.85
N GLU A 24 -21.36 22.68 16.04
CA GLU A 24 -21.09 21.32 15.63
C GLU A 24 -22.07 20.46 16.41
N ILE A 25 -23.23 20.17 15.80
CA ILE A 25 -24.21 19.26 16.34
C ILE A 25 -23.61 17.88 16.20
N SER A 26 -22.71 17.52 17.11
CA SER A 26 -22.22 16.16 17.24
C SER A 26 -23.35 15.32 17.83
N GLU A 27 -23.79 14.32 17.08
CA GLU A 27 -24.73 13.34 17.59
C GLU A 27 -24.03 12.46 18.62
N VAL A 28 -24.70 12.16 19.71
CA VAL A 28 -24.14 11.43 20.86
C VAL A 28 -24.80 10.05 20.96
N GLY A 29 -23.98 9.02 20.94
CA GLY A 29 -24.38 7.64 21.16
C GLY A 29 -23.70 7.01 22.38
N ARG A 30 -24.01 5.75 22.63
CA ARG A 30 -23.40 4.95 23.71
C ARG A 30 -22.94 3.61 23.23
N VAL A 31 -21.78 3.17 23.71
CA VAL A 31 -21.25 1.82 23.48
C VAL A 31 -22.15 0.81 24.20
N VAL A 32 -22.69 -0.16 23.46
CA VAL A 32 -23.52 -1.26 23.98
C VAL A 32 -22.80 -2.60 23.99
N GLU A 33 -21.78 -2.74 23.17
CA GLU A 33 -20.93 -3.94 23.08
C GLU A 33 -19.54 -3.51 22.60
N VAL A 34 -18.48 -4.03 23.22
CA VAL A 34 -17.08 -3.77 22.80
C VAL A 34 -16.24 -5.03 22.94
N GLY A 35 -15.36 -5.27 22.01
CA GLY A 35 -14.42 -6.40 22.04
C GLY A 35 -13.54 -6.45 20.79
N ASP A 36 -12.29 -6.90 20.96
CA ASP A 36 -11.34 -7.17 19.89
C ASP A 36 -11.14 -6.04 18.85
N GLY A 37 -11.22 -4.79 19.30
CA GLY A 37 -11.02 -3.61 18.43
C GLY A 37 -12.25 -3.17 17.66
N ILE A 38 -13.44 -3.69 18.00
CA ILE A 38 -14.73 -3.20 17.49
C ILE A 38 -15.64 -2.73 18.63
N ALA A 39 -16.58 -1.85 18.30
CA ALA A 39 -17.67 -1.46 19.19
C ALA A 39 -19.00 -1.42 18.44
N ARG A 40 -20.09 -1.76 19.15
CA ARG A 40 -21.47 -1.46 18.72
C ARG A 40 -21.98 -0.27 19.51
N ILE A 41 -22.51 0.69 18.82
CA ILE A 41 -22.91 1.99 19.36
C ILE A 41 -24.39 2.17 19.07
N TYR A 42 -25.15 2.56 20.06
CA TYR A 42 -26.57 2.91 19.94
C TYR A 42 -26.72 4.43 19.90
N GLY A 43 -27.65 4.94 19.08
CA GLY A 43 -28.06 6.34 19.09
C GLY A 43 -27.31 7.29 18.16
N LEU A 44 -26.57 6.78 17.16
CA LEU A 44 -25.91 7.58 16.12
C LEU A 44 -26.69 7.50 14.79
N SER A 45 -27.92 7.98 14.76
CA SER A 45 -28.87 7.80 13.65
C SER A 45 -28.45 8.49 12.35
N ASN A 46 -27.69 9.60 12.44
CA ASN A 46 -27.24 10.38 11.29
C ASN A 46 -25.76 10.12 10.94
N CYS A 47 -25.11 9.16 11.60
CA CYS A 47 -23.72 8.81 11.33
C CYS A 47 -23.57 8.28 9.90
N MET A 48 -22.55 8.73 9.19
CA MET A 48 -22.25 8.28 7.85
C MET A 48 -21.31 7.06 7.83
N ALA A 49 -21.45 6.21 6.83
CA ALA A 49 -20.50 5.11 6.63
C ALA A 49 -19.09 5.66 6.37
N GLY A 50 -18.12 5.13 7.11
CA GLY A 50 -16.72 5.61 7.02
C GLY A 50 -16.42 6.85 7.85
N GLU A 51 -17.40 7.41 8.55
CA GLU A 51 -17.21 8.58 9.41
C GLU A 51 -16.36 8.24 10.63
N LEU A 52 -15.46 9.17 11.01
CA LEU A 52 -14.75 9.11 12.27
C LEU A 52 -15.70 9.33 13.43
N VAL A 53 -15.59 8.51 14.45
CA VAL A 53 -16.28 8.63 15.72
C VAL A 53 -15.28 8.73 16.86
N GLU A 54 -15.59 9.49 17.89
CA GLU A 54 -14.76 9.71 19.06
C GLU A 54 -15.40 9.05 20.28
N PHE A 55 -14.68 8.12 20.90
CA PHE A 55 -15.05 7.44 22.14
C PHE A 55 -14.49 8.24 23.31
N GLU A 56 -15.33 8.69 24.22
CA GLU A 56 -14.91 9.31 25.47
C GLU A 56 -14.57 8.21 26.49
N THR A 57 -13.30 8.07 26.80
CA THR A 57 -12.84 7.05 27.77
C THR A 57 -12.18 7.71 28.98
N SER A 58 -12.03 6.95 30.07
CA SER A 58 -11.35 7.39 31.29
C SER A 58 -9.87 7.75 31.09
N LYS A 59 -9.25 7.26 29.99
CA LYS A 59 -7.85 7.53 29.63
C LYS A 59 -7.68 8.61 28.57
N GLY A 60 -8.78 9.23 28.13
CA GLY A 60 -8.82 10.22 27.05
C GLY A 60 -9.61 9.75 25.83
N PRO A 61 -9.75 10.60 24.81
CA PRO A 61 -10.50 10.27 23.62
C PRO A 61 -9.80 9.18 22.78
N VAL A 62 -10.57 8.23 22.29
CA VAL A 62 -10.11 7.18 21.39
C VAL A 62 -10.90 7.30 20.09
N MET A 63 -10.20 7.28 18.95
CA MET A 63 -10.84 7.42 17.64
C MET A 63 -11.27 6.06 17.09
N GLY A 64 -12.36 6.05 16.34
CA GLY A 64 -12.83 4.90 15.59
C GLY A 64 -13.48 5.30 14.29
N GLN A 65 -13.95 4.31 13.52
CA GLN A 65 -14.62 4.55 12.25
C GLN A 65 -15.89 3.71 12.13
N ALA A 66 -16.98 4.34 11.74
CA ALA A 66 -18.25 3.68 11.48
C ALA A 66 -18.15 2.79 10.25
N MET A 67 -18.43 1.49 10.38
CA MET A 67 -18.30 0.50 9.32
C MET A 67 -19.64 -0.11 8.90
N ASN A 68 -20.52 -0.40 9.86
CA ASN A 68 -21.86 -0.92 9.62
C ASN A 68 -22.88 0.07 10.18
N LEU A 69 -23.84 0.45 9.34
CA LEU A 69 -24.99 1.24 9.75
C LEU A 69 -26.19 0.29 9.77
N GLU A 70 -26.70 -0.01 10.98
CA GLU A 70 -27.88 -0.83 11.21
C GLU A 70 -29.03 0.10 11.63
N GLU A 71 -30.25 -0.43 11.78
CA GLU A 71 -31.45 0.36 12.08
C GLU A 71 -31.29 1.20 13.38
N ASP A 72 -30.81 0.56 14.46
CA ASP A 72 -30.66 1.20 15.77
C ASP A 72 -29.19 1.32 16.23
N THR A 73 -28.26 0.67 15.55
CA THR A 73 -26.86 0.57 15.99
C THR A 73 -25.87 0.86 14.87
N VAL A 74 -24.71 1.37 15.27
CA VAL A 74 -23.55 1.55 14.40
C VAL A 74 -22.44 0.62 14.85
N GLY A 75 -21.95 -0.24 13.96
CA GLY A 75 -20.75 -1.04 14.17
C GLY A 75 -19.52 -0.24 13.78
N ALA A 76 -18.62 0.01 14.71
CA ALA A 76 -17.40 0.76 14.48
C ALA A 76 -16.14 -0.06 14.78
N ILE A 77 -15.06 0.21 14.05
CA ILE A 77 -13.71 -0.25 14.38
C ILE A 77 -12.99 0.83 15.20
N ILE A 78 -12.13 0.40 16.10
CA ILE A 78 -11.45 1.29 17.05
C ILE A 78 -9.97 1.40 16.67
N TYR A 79 -9.44 2.61 16.56
CA TYR A 79 -8.06 2.89 16.27
C TYR A 79 -7.28 3.24 17.55
N GLY A 80 -6.27 2.45 17.89
CA GLY A 80 -5.42 2.69 19.08
C GLY A 80 -5.80 1.83 20.29
N GLU A 81 -5.84 2.42 21.48
CA GLU A 81 -6.04 1.75 22.77
C GLU A 81 -7.50 1.28 22.98
N TYR A 82 -7.95 0.29 22.21
CA TYR A 82 -9.33 -0.21 22.30
C TYR A 82 -9.68 -0.80 23.67
N LEU A 83 -8.68 -1.23 24.47
CA LEU A 83 -8.88 -1.71 25.84
C LEU A 83 -9.35 -0.61 26.81
N ALA A 84 -9.23 0.66 26.42
CA ALA A 84 -9.75 1.77 27.21
C ALA A 84 -11.23 2.03 26.97
N VAL A 85 -11.81 1.47 25.91
CA VAL A 85 -13.23 1.62 25.58
C VAL A 85 -14.05 0.59 26.33
N GLU A 86 -15.05 1.04 27.05
CA GLU A 86 -15.93 0.22 27.90
C GLU A 86 -17.39 0.38 27.47
N GLU A 87 -18.24 -0.60 27.82
CA GLU A 87 -19.68 -0.48 27.67
C GLU A 87 -20.20 0.74 28.46
N GLY A 88 -21.11 1.49 27.84
CA GLY A 88 -21.66 2.71 28.41
C GLY A 88 -20.83 3.97 28.13
N ASN A 89 -19.63 3.86 27.56
CA ASN A 89 -18.89 5.05 27.13
C ASN A 89 -19.67 5.87 26.10
N THR A 90 -19.54 7.17 26.20
CA THR A 90 -20.12 8.12 25.25
C THR A 90 -19.35 8.10 23.94
N VAL A 91 -20.07 8.13 22.81
CA VAL A 91 -19.47 8.24 21.48
C VAL A 91 -20.05 9.44 20.75
N LYS A 92 -19.21 10.22 20.10
CA LYS A 92 -19.59 11.38 19.31
C LYS A 92 -19.27 11.19 17.84
N THR A 93 -20.17 11.62 16.97
CA THR A 93 -19.87 11.78 15.54
C THR A 93 -18.97 12.99 15.34
N THR A 94 -18.09 12.95 14.34
CA THR A 94 -17.16 14.05 14.05
C THR A 94 -17.50 14.79 12.76
N GLY A 95 -18.42 14.27 11.93
CA GLY A 95 -18.72 14.80 10.60
C GLY A 95 -17.55 14.67 9.61
N ARG A 96 -16.46 14.00 9.98
CA ARG A 96 -15.22 13.93 9.19
C ARG A 96 -14.87 12.50 8.82
N LEU A 97 -14.20 12.32 7.69
CA LEU A 97 -13.57 11.06 7.30
C LEU A 97 -12.18 10.97 7.91
N LEU A 98 -11.66 9.74 8.02
CA LEU A 98 -10.28 9.52 8.46
C LEU A 98 -9.28 10.17 7.49
N GLU A 99 -8.41 10.99 8.03
CA GLU A 99 -7.30 11.63 7.34
C GLU A 99 -5.97 11.21 7.95
N VAL A 100 -4.93 11.21 7.14
CA VAL A 100 -3.55 10.96 7.58
C VAL A 100 -2.67 12.13 7.19
N PRO A 101 -1.63 12.44 7.99
CA PRO A 101 -0.68 13.47 7.64
C PRO A 101 0.06 13.09 6.36
N THR A 102 0.29 14.08 5.51
CA THR A 102 1.02 13.94 4.23
C THR A 102 1.95 15.12 4.07
N GLY A 103 3.06 14.90 3.40
CA GLY A 103 4.04 15.97 3.17
C GLY A 103 5.49 15.46 3.20
N PRO A 104 6.43 16.33 2.82
CA PRO A 104 7.86 16.01 2.83
C PRO A 104 8.42 15.78 4.25
N GLU A 105 7.73 16.25 5.28
CA GLU A 105 8.12 16.08 6.70
C GLU A 105 8.10 14.62 7.16
N LEU A 106 7.42 13.74 6.39
CA LEU A 106 7.37 12.29 6.61
C LEU A 106 8.59 11.55 6.03
N LEU A 107 9.39 12.18 5.17
CA LEU A 107 10.57 11.54 4.58
C LEU A 107 11.58 11.17 5.66
N GLY A 108 12.12 9.96 5.56
CA GLY A 108 13.06 9.42 6.55
C GLY A 108 12.43 8.90 7.83
N ARG A 109 11.10 9.03 8.00
CA ARG A 109 10.40 8.68 9.22
C ARG A 109 9.76 7.28 9.15
N VAL A 110 9.60 6.70 10.33
CA VAL A 110 8.84 5.47 10.55
C VAL A 110 7.60 5.82 11.35
N VAL A 111 6.43 5.56 10.77
CA VAL A 111 5.14 5.97 11.34
C VAL A 111 4.16 4.80 11.44
N ASP A 112 3.19 4.92 12.32
CA ASP A 112 2.02 4.05 12.34
C ASP A 112 1.03 4.43 11.21
N PRO A 113 -0.04 3.66 10.97
CA PRO A 113 -1.03 3.97 9.93
C PRO A 113 -1.83 5.26 10.13
N LEU A 114 -1.78 5.87 11.30
CA LEU A 114 -2.38 7.16 11.61
C LEU A 114 -1.39 8.33 11.41
N GLY A 115 -0.12 8.00 11.07
CA GLY A 115 0.95 8.98 10.86
C GLY A 115 1.69 9.39 12.14
N ASN A 116 1.45 8.70 13.26
CA ASN A 116 2.22 8.95 14.49
C ASN A 116 3.63 8.36 14.35
N PRO A 117 4.68 9.09 14.76
CA PRO A 117 6.04 8.58 14.71
C PRO A 117 6.25 7.44 15.73
N ILE A 118 6.85 6.35 15.27
CA ILE A 118 7.24 5.20 16.11
C ILE A 118 8.76 4.96 16.08
N ASP A 119 9.52 5.86 15.49
CA ASP A 119 10.97 5.84 15.36
C ASP A 119 11.71 6.49 16.53
N GLY A 120 10.98 6.92 17.56
CA GLY A 120 11.53 7.66 18.71
C GLY A 120 11.92 9.12 18.39
N GLY A 121 11.63 9.59 17.18
CA GLY A 121 11.84 10.97 16.77
C GLY A 121 10.76 11.94 17.31
N PRO A 122 10.93 13.25 17.06
CA PRO A 122 9.96 14.25 17.47
C PRO A 122 8.61 14.07 16.74
N PRO A 123 7.51 14.64 17.28
CA PRO A 123 6.23 14.69 16.59
C PRO A 123 6.37 15.28 15.19
N ILE A 124 5.60 14.76 14.24
CA ILE A 124 5.62 15.21 12.85
C ILE A 124 4.57 16.31 12.69
N ASN A 125 5.01 17.52 12.39
CA ASN A 125 4.13 18.62 12.05
C ASN A 125 3.98 18.67 10.53
N ALA A 126 3.14 17.78 10.00
CA ALA A 126 2.90 17.71 8.56
C ALA A 126 2.21 18.98 8.05
N SER A 127 2.62 19.42 6.87
CA SER A 127 2.08 20.62 6.22
C SER A 127 0.68 20.43 5.65
N SER A 128 0.26 19.17 5.47
CA SER A 128 -1.06 18.81 4.92
C SER A 128 -1.56 17.48 5.47
N SER A 129 -2.85 17.22 5.28
CA SER A 129 -3.49 15.92 5.50
C SER A 129 -4.21 15.47 4.24
N SER A 130 -4.38 14.17 4.09
CA SER A 130 -5.15 13.58 2.99
C SER A 130 -6.13 12.55 3.53
N LYS A 131 -7.34 12.52 2.94
CA LYS A 131 -8.34 11.50 3.25
C LYS A 131 -7.79 10.13 2.92
N LEU A 132 -8.03 9.17 3.81
CA LEU A 132 -7.53 7.82 3.68
C LEU A 132 -8.17 7.08 2.51
N ASP A 133 -9.47 7.23 2.34
CA ASP A 133 -10.25 6.58 1.30
C ASP A 133 -10.78 7.63 0.32
N ILE A 134 -10.24 7.62 -0.88
CA ILE A 134 -10.63 8.52 -1.96
C ILE A 134 -10.89 7.71 -3.23
N VAL A 135 -11.70 8.26 -4.10
CA VAL A 135 -11.93 7.69 -5.44
C VAL A 135 -10.66 7.84 -6.27
N ALA A 136 -10.25 6.75 -6.91
CA ALA A 136 -9.09 6.73 -7.80
C ALA A 136 -9.25 7.75 -8.95
N PRO A 137 -8.15 8.32 -9.50
CA PRO A 137 -8.21 9.21 -10.64
C PRO A 137 -8.97 8.59 -11.81
N GLY A 138 -9.92 9.34 -12.40
CA GLY A 138 -10.73 8.86 -13.52
C GLY A 138 -9.92 8.73 -14.83
N ILE A 139 -10.52 8.14 -15.86
CA ILE A 139 -9.87 7.86 -17.16
C ILE A 139 -9.26 9.12 -17.79
N ALA A 140 -9.96 10.24 -17.75
CA ALA A 140 -9.49 11.51 -18.33
C ALA A 140 -8.26 12.11 -17.59
N ALA A 141 -8.01 11.70 -16.34
CA ALA A 141 -6.88 12.16 -15.55
C ALA A 141 -5.61 11.32 -15.79
N ARG A 142 -5.71 10.21 -16.52
CA ARG A 142 -4.62 9.24 -16.74
C ARG A 142 -4.01 9.37 -18.13
N GLN A 143 -2.78 8.89 -18.25
CA GLN A 143 -2.11 8.65 -19.52
C GLN A 143 -1.45 7.26 -19.54
N PRO A 144 -1.11 6.72 -20.73
CA PRO A 144 -0.41 5.45 -20.84
C PRO A 144 0.93 5.44 -20.09
N VAL A 145 1.27 4.28 -19.53
CA VAL A 145 2.54 4.04 -18.85
C VAL A 145 3.62 3.75 -19.89
N VAL A 146 4.59 4.65 -20.01
CA VAL A 146 5.70 4.54 -20.99
C VAL A 146 7.07 4.81 -20.36
N GLU A 147 7.13 5.34 -19.13
CA GLU A 147 8.37 5.64 -18.44
C GLU A 147 8.79 4.44 -17.57
N PRO A 148 10.05 3.97 -17.65
CA PRO A 148 10.50 2.83 -16.84
C PRO A 148 10.61 3.18 -15.36
N MET A 149 10.19 2.25 -14.49
CA MET A 149 10.54 2.17 -13.08
C MET A 149 11.70 1.18 -12.97
N GLN A 150 12.92 1.66 -12.91
CA GLN A 150 14.09 0.81 -12.85
C GLN A 150 14.21 0.16 -11.48
N THR A 151 14.08 -1.17 -11.42
CA THR A 151 14.19 -1.92 -10.18
C THR A 151 15.64 -2.19 -9.78
N GLY A 152 16.57 -2.13 -10.74
CA GLY A 152 17.97 -2.53 -10.56
C GLY A 152 18.16 -4.05 -10.60
N ILE A 153 17.09 -4.82 -10.76
CA ILE A 153 17.11 -6.26 -10.86
C ILE A 153 17.12 -6.67 -12.34
N LYS A 154 18.22 -7.23 -12.81
CA LYS A 154 18.42 -7.56 -14.23
C LYS A 154 17.27 -8.37 -14.82
N ALA A 155 16.80 -9.39 -14.10
CA ALA A 155 15.74 -10.27 -14.57
C ALA A 155 14.40 -9.53 -14.71
N VAL A 156 14.11 -8.58 -13.82
CA VAL A 156 12.89 -7.77 -13.87
C VAL A 156 12.99 -6.74 -15.00
N ASP A 157 14.00 -5.87 -14.96
CA ASP A 157 14.14 -4.75 -15.90
C ASP A 157 14.26 -5.19 -17.36
N SER A 158 14.81 -6.42 -17.61
CA SER A 158 14.96 -6.96 -18.95
C SER A 158 13.74 -7.73 -19.48
N MET A 159 13.04 -8.51 -18.62
CA MET A 159 12.01 -9.46 -19.09
C MET A 159 10.60 -9.16 -18.56
N ILE A 160 10.49 -8.45 -17.46
CA ILE A 160 9.21 -8.12 -16.78
C ILE A 160 9.25 -6.65 -16.39
N PRO A 161 9.47 -5.73 -17.35
CA PRO A 161 9.70 -4.33 -17.04
C PRO A 161 8.50 -3.68 -16.36
N ILE A 162 8.77 -2.86 -15.36
CA ILE A 162 7.78 -2.10 -14.62
C ILE A 162 7.82 -0.65 -15.08
N GLY A 163 6.66 -0.05 -15.29
CA GLY A 163 6.54 1.36 -15.65
C GLY A 163 6.07 2.22 -14.48
N ARG A 164 6.38 3.50 -14.52
CA ARG A 164 5.92 4.50 -13.55
C ARG A 164 4.41 4.69 -13.64
N GLY A 165 3.70 4.30 -12.58
CA GLY A 165 2.23 4.27 -12.54
C GLY A 165 1.62 2.89 -12.76
N GLN A 166 2.42 1.85 -12.93
CA GLN A 166 1.99 0.47 -13.07
C GLN A 166 1.75 -0.17 -11.70
N ARG A 167 0.87 -1.17 -11.68
CA ARG A 167 0.64 -2.10 -10.56
C ARG A 167 1.23 -3.45 -10.91
N GLU A 168 2.38 -3.78 -10.34
CA GLU A 168 3.03 -5.06 -10.59
C GLU A 168 3.06 -5.91 -9.32
N LEU A 169 2.40 -7.05 -9.35
CA LEU A 169 2.29 -7.96 -8.21
C LEU A 169 3.60 -8.74 -8.01
N ILE A 170 4.08 -8.82 -6.78
CA ILE A 170 5.14 -9.73 -6.36
C ILE A 170 4.50 -10.88 -5.59
N ILE A 171 4.55 -12.09 -6.14
CA ILE A 171 3.84 -13.25 -5.59
C ILE A 171 4.75 -14.47 -5.44
N GLY A 172 4.55 -15.23 -4.38
CA GLY A 172 5.29 -16.47 -4.11
C GLY A 172 5.21 -16.90 -2.64
N ASP A 173 5.77 -18.04 -2.34
CA ASP A 173 5.77 -18.63 -0.99
C ASP A 173 6.66 -17.86 -0.02
N ARG A 174 6.57 -18.21 1.26
CA ARG A 174 7.44 -17.65 2.30
C ARG A 174 8.91 -17.85 1.97
N LYS A 175 9.73 -16.84 2.30
CA LYS A 175 11.20 -16.88 2.16
C LYS A 175 11.72 -17.07 0.73
N THR A 176 10.93 -16.75 -0.29
CA THR A 176 11.36 -16.78 -1.70
C THR A 176 12.05 -15.50 -2.17
N GLY A 177 12.09 -14.45 -1.33
CA GLY A 177 12.74 -13.18 -1.65
C GLY A 177 11.80 -12.07 -2.12
N LYS A 178 10.47 -12.18 -1.86
CA LYS A 178 9.49 -11.14 -2.25
C LYS A 178 9.85 -9.75 -1.71
N THR A 179 10.06 -9.66 -0.39
CA THR A 179 10.46 -8.42 0.29
C THR A 179 11.76 -7.86 -0.27
N ALA A 180 12.75 -8.72 -0.59
CA ALA A 180 14.03 -8.32 -1.16
C ALA A 180 13.85 -7.57 -2.49
N ILE A 181 12.99 -8.05 -3.39
CA ILE A 181 12.68 -7.35 -4.66
C ILE A 181 12.14 -5.94 -4.39
N GLY A 182 11.21 -5.80 -3.44
CA GLY A 182 10.66 -4.49 -3.07
C GLY A 182 11.73 -3.54 -2.52
N ILE A 183 12.58 -4.04 -1.61
CA ILE A 183 13.66 -3.26 -0.98
C ILE A 183 14.72 -2.86 -2.01
N ASP A 184 15.17 -3.79 -2.85
CA ASP A 184 16.16 -3.51 -3.90
C ASP A 184 15.64 -2.47 -4.89
N THR A 185 14.33 -2.53 -5.22
CA THR A 185 13.68 -1.52 -6.04
C THR A 185 13.72 -0.14 -5.36
N ILE A 186 13.45 -0.05 -4.05
CA ILE A 186 13.57 1.19 -3.29
C ILE A 186 15.01 1.71 -3.32
N ILE A 187 15.99 0.87 -2.99
CA ILE A 187 17.41 1.25 -2.94
C ILE A 187 17.88 1.77 -4.29
N ASN A 188 17.44 1.17 -5.39
CA ASN A 188 17.83 1.57 -6.73
C ASN A 188 17.31 2.96 -7.14
N GLN A 189 16.31 3.53 -6.45
CA GLN A 189 15.83 4.89 -6.72
C GLN A 189 16.81 5.97 -6.25
N LYS A 190 17.81 5.63 -5.44
CA LYS A 190 18.85 6.58 -4.98
C LYS A 190 19.50 7.36 -6.10
N LYS A 191 19.74 6.72 -7.25
CA LYS A 191 20.38 7.37 -8.42
C LYS A 191 19.56 8.49 -9.05
N TYR A 192 18.24 8.52 -8.78
CA TYR A 192 17.35 9.57 -9.28
C TYR A 192 17.06 10.64 -8.23
N TRP A 193 17.43 10.39 -6.95
CA TRP A 193 17.19 11.35 -5.88
C TRP A 193 17.92 12.66 -6.12
N GLY A 194 17.23 13.80 -5.98
CA GLY A 194 17.74 15.12 -6.30
C GLY A 194 17.65 15.54 -7.77
N THR A 195 17.03 14.72 -8.63
CA THR A 195 16.75 15.04 -10.04
C THR A 195 15.24 15.23 -10.26
N ASP A 196 14.85 15.70 -11.45
CA ASP A 196 13.43 15.81 -11.84
C ASP A 196 12.72 14.43 -11.93
N GLU A 197 13.50 13.35 -12.00
CA GLU A 197 13.04 11.98 -12.03
C GLU A 197 12.97 11.34 -10.63
N ALA A 198 13.17 12.13 -9.57
CA ALA A 198 13.15 11.64 -8.20
C ALA A 198 11.84 10.88 -7.87
N VAL A 199 12.00 9.76 -7.16
CA VAL A 199 10.89 8.91 -6.73
C VAL A 199 10.89 8.86 -5.21
N VAL A 200 9.77 9.24 -4.59
CA VAL A 200 9.53 9.02 -3.16
C VAL A 200 9.04 7.60 -2.97
N CYS A 201 9.67 6.87 -2.08
CA CYS A 201 9.32 5.50 -1.78
C CYS A 201 8.50 5.40 -0.49
N ILE A 202 7.48 4.56 -0.49
CA ILE A 202 6.68 4.26 0.68
C ILE A 202 6.72 2.74 0.88
N TYR A 203 7.31 2.30 2.00
CA TYR A 203 7.29 0.90 2.40
C TYR A 203 6.24 0.68 3.46
N VAL A 204 5.25 -0.14 3.17
CA VAL A 204 4.13 -0.43 4.06
C VAL A 204 4.25 -1.85 4.59
N ALA A 205 4.63 -1.99 5.86
CA ALA A 205 4.70 -3.27 6.55
C ALA A 205 3.37 -3.61 7.20
N VAL A 206 2.72 -4.68 6.76
CA VAL A 206 1.42 -5.13 7.30
C VAL A 206 1.56 -6.50 7.94
N GLY A 207 1.29 -6.60 9.23
CA GLY A 207 1.34 -7.86 9.98
C GLY A 207 2.72 -8.52 9.99
N GLN A 208 3.77 -7.78 9.71
CA GLN A 208 5.16 -8.26 9.77
C GLN A 208 5.65 -8.29 11.21
N LYS A 209 6.62 -9.18 11.50
CA LYS A 209 7.28 -9.18 12.81
C LYS A 209 8.15 -7.94 12.97
N ASP A 210 8.17 -7.34 14.15
CA ASP A 210 8.94 -6.12 14.44
C ASP A 210 10.43 -6.30 14.12
N SER A 211 11.00 -7.49 14.39
CA SER A 211 12.38 -7.81 14.02
C SER A 211 12.63 -7.79 12.50
N THR A 212 11.64 -8.19 11.69
CA THR A 212 11.74 -8.14 10.24
C THR A 212 11.69 -6.70 9.75
N VAL A 213 10.78 -5.91 10.29
CA VAL A 213 10.65 -4.47 9.97
C VAL A 213 11.92 -3.73 10.35
N SER A 214 12.47 -3.98 11.54
CA SER A 214 13.73 -3.40 11.98
C SER A 214 14.88 -3.72 11.03
N SER A 215 15.00 -4.98 10.58
CA SER A 215 16.02 -5.37 9.60
C SER A 215 15.86 -4.65 8.26
N VAL A 216 14.62 -4.43 7.80
CA VAL A 216 14.34 -3.67 6.57
C VAL A 216 14.79 -2.21 6.73
N ILE A 217 14.44 -1.58 7.85
CA ILE A 217 14.83 -0.20 8.16
C ILE A 217 16.36 -0.06 8.20
N ASP A 218 17.05 -1.02 8.81
CA ASP A 218 18.51 -1.01 8.89
C ASP A 218 19.16 -1.15 7.50
N ILE A 219 18.61 -2.00 6.62
CA ILE A 219 19.05 -2.13 5.23
C ILE A 219 18.85 -0.81 4.47
N LEU A 220 17.69 -0.19 4.60
CA LEU A 220 17.40 1.09 3.96
C LEU A 220 18.32 2.21 4.46
N LYS A 221 18.58 2.26 5.77
CA LYS A 221 19.54 3.21 6.39
C LYS A 221 20.96 3.00 5.88
N ALA A 222 21.43 1.74 5.88
CA ALA A 222 22.79 1.40 5.45
C ALA A 222 23.05 1.79 3.98
N ASN A 223 22.02 1.76 3.13
CA ASN A 223 22.09 2.16 1.72
C ASN A 223 21.76 3.65 1.49
N GLY A 224 21.44 4.42 2.53
CA GLY A 224 21.03 5.83 2.42
C GLY A 224 19.67 6.02 1.74
N ALA A 225 18.84 4.98 1.70
CA ALA A 225 17.53 5.01 1.05
C ALA A 225 16.44 5.65 1.94
N MET A 226 16.69 5.80 3.24
CA MET A 226 15.72 6.47 4.14
C MET A 226 15.50 7.94 3.79
N GLU A 227 16.45 8.63 3.15
CA GLU A 227 16.31 10.05 2.78
C GLU A 227 15.09 10.33 1.90
N TYR A 228 14.66 9.36 1.11
CA TYR A 228 13.51 9.45 0.20
C TYR A 228 12.44 8.40 0.47
N THR A 229 12.49 7.76 1.65
CA THR A 229 11.55 6.68 2.00
C THR A 229 10.75 7.04 3.23
N ILE A 230 9.44 6.76 3.17
CA ILE A 230 8.51 6.76 4.31
C ILE A 230 8.23 5.30 4.65
N VAL A 231 8.32 4.93 5.92
CA VAL A 231 7.99 3.57 6.37
C VAL A 231 6.73 3.62 7.21
N VAL A 232 5.67 2.93 6.76
CA VAL A 232 4.40 2.81 7.49
C VAL A 232 4.31 1.41 8.07
N VAL A 233 4.13 1.30 9.38
CA VAL A 233 4.19 0.01 10.09
C VAL A 233 2.91 -0.29 10.85
N ALA A 234 2.26 -1.38 10.48
CA ALA A 234 1.26 -2.07 11.29
C ALA A 234 1.77 -3.49 11.55
N GLY A 235 2.54 -3.69 12.62
CA GLY A 235 3.20 -4.95 12.95
C GLY A 235 2.25 -6.09 13.29
N SER A 236 2.79 -7.28 13.51
CA SER A 236 1.99 -8.47 13.86
C SER A 236 1.33 -8.39 15.24
N SER A 237 1.83 -7.54 16.12
CA SER A 237 1.26 -7.24 17.43
C SER A 237 0.20 -6.13 17.42
N THR A 238 0.10 -5.40 16.29
CA THR A 238 -0.85 -4.30 16.11
C THR A 238 -2.26 -4.84 15.87
N ALA A 239 -3.27 -4.18 16.42
CA ALA A 239 -4.67 -4.55 16.25
C ALA A 239 -5.12 -4.53 14.78
N ALA A 240 -6.06 -5.41 14.43
CA ALA A 240 -6.56 -5.59 13.06
C ALA A 240 -7.02 -4.29 12.36
N PRO A 241 -7.69 -3.33 13.02
CA PRO A 241 -8.07 -2.07 12.41
C PRO A 241 -6.90 -1.30 11.79
N LEU A 242 -5.76 -1.24 12.49
CA LEU A 242 -4.57 -0.54 11.98
C LEU A 242 -3.90 -1.32 10.85
N GLN A 243 -3.86 -2.67 10.91
CA GLN A 243 -3.36 -3.48 9.79
C GLN A 243 -4.23 -3.32 8.53
N TYR A 244 -5.53 -3.16 8.71
CA TYR A 244 -6.47 -2.92 7.62
C TYR A 244 -6.20 -1.59 6.91
N ILE A 245 -5.98 -0.49 7.65
CA ILE A 245 -5.82 0.83 7.04
C ILE A 245 -4.41 1.14 6.57
N ALA A 246 -3.38 0.42 7.02
CA ALA A 246 -1.98 0.71 6.70
C ALA A 246 -1.68 0.86 5.21
N PRO A 247 -2.15 -0.01 4.30
CA PRO A 247 -1.94 0.17 2.86
C PRO A 247 -2.59 1.44 2.30
N TYR A 248 -3.76 1.82 2.81
CA TYR A 248 -4.44 3.06 2.40
C TYR A 248 -3.68 4.29 2.87
N ALA A 249 -3.14 4.27 4.11
CA ALA A 249 -2.32 5.35 4.64
C ALA A 249 -1.06 5.56 3.79
N GLY A 250 -0.33 4.48 3.49
CA GLY A 250 0.83 4.55 2.60
C GLY A 250 0.48 5.04 1.20
N CYS A 251 -0.67 4.62 0.65
CA CYS A 251 -1.16 5.10 -0.63
C CYS A 251 -1.45 6.60 -0.61
N ALA A 252 -2.14 7.11 0.41
CA ALA A 252 -2.45 8.53 0.57
C ALA A 252 -1.18 9.39 0.68
N MET A 253 -0.16 8.90 1.42
CA MET A 253 1.15 9.55 1.49
C MET A 253 1.85 9.59 0.13
N GLY A 254 1.76 8.51 -0.67
CA GLY A 254 2.31 8.45 -2.02
C GLY A 254 1.58 9.34 -3.02
N GLU A 255 0.26 9.42 -2.91
CA GLU A 255 -0.58 10.29 -3.76
C GLU A 255 -0.27 11.77 -3.56
N TYR A 256 0.05 12.19 -2.35
CA TYR A 256 0.48 13.56 -2.11
C TYR A 256 1.59 13.97 -3.09
N PHE A 257 2.63 13.15 -3.23
CA PHE A 257 3.73 13.43 -4.16
C PHE A 257 3.30 13.31 -5.63
N MET A 258 2.46 12.34 -5.97
CA MET A 258 1.96 12.18 -7.33
C MET A 258 1.26 13.45 -7.86
N TRP A 259 0.52 14.15 -6.99
CA TRP A 259 -0.20 15.37 -7.36
C TRP A 259 0.67 16.64 -7.35
N GLN A 260 1.89 16.62 -6.77
CA GLN A 260 2.78 17.79 -6.75
C GLN A 260 3.14 18.29 -8.16
N GLY A 261 3.19 17.41 -9.14
CA GLY A 261 3.43 17.78 -10.53
C GLY A 261 2.42 18.78 -11.10
N LYS A 262 1.18 18.78 -10.61
CA LYS A 262 0.14 19.74 -11.00
C LYS A 262 0.47 21.16 -10.55
N GLU A 263 1.22 21.30 -9.48
CA GLU A 263 1.74 22.56 -8.94
C GLU A 263 3.13 22.92 -9.49
N GLY A 264 3.65 22.11 -10.43
CA GLY A 264 4.99 22.27 -10.98
C GLY A 264 6.11 21.91 -9.98
N LYS A 265 5.79 21.17 -8.92
CA LYS A 265 6.74 20.74 -7.89
C LYS A 265 7.30 19.35 -8.15
N THR A 266 8.49 19.09 -7.63
CA THR A 266 9.17 17.78 -7.61
C THR A 266 9.55 17.44 -6.15
N PRO A 267 9.62 16.14 -5.78
CA PRO A 267 9.32 14.94 -6.57
C PRO A 267 7.83 14.77 -6.89
N LYS A 268 7.51 14.26 -8.09
CA LYS A 268 6.15 13.99 -8.57
C LYS A 268 5.90 12.51 -8.86
N HIS A 269 6.84 11.66 -8.53
CA HIS A 269 6.74 10.22 -8.69
C HIS A 269 6.85 9.54 -7.34
N SER A 270 6.01 8.56 -7.10
CA SER A 270 6.04 7.75 -5.88
C SER A 270 5.99 6.26 -6.20
N LEU A 271 6.55 5.46 -5.31
CA LEU A 271 6.57 4.01 -5.33
C LEU A 271 6.05 3.49 -4.00
N CYS A 272 4.94 2.75 -4.01
CA CYS A 272 4.41 2.10 -2.81
C CYS A 272 4.66 0.59 -2.87
N VAL A 273 5.37 0.06 -1.89
CA VAL A 273 5.56 -1.38 -1.68
C VAL A 273 4.67 -1.81 -0.52
N TYR A 274 3.72 -2.71 -0.76
CA TYR A 274 2.79 -3.21 0.26
C TYR A 274 3.18 -4.63 0.69
N ASP A 275 3.82 -4.78 1.84
CA ASP A 275 4.33 -6.05 2.36
C ASP A 275 3.61 -6.48 3.65
N ASP A 276 2.52 -7.28 3.58
CA ASP A 276 1.86 -7.81 2.40
C ASP A 276 0.33 -7.62 2.46
N LEU A 277 -0.30 -7.62 1.31
CA LEU A 277 -1.76 -7.49 1.20
C LEU A 277 -2.52 -8.76 1.61
N SER A 278 -1.86 -9.92 1.68
CA SER A 278 -2.48 -11.15 2.22
C SER A 278 -2.87 -10.95 3.68
N LYS A 279 -1.99 -10.31 4.47
CA LYS A 279 -2.25 -10.01 5.89
C LYS A 279 -3.28 -8.91 6.05
N GLN A 280 -3.31 -7.91 5.18
CA GLN A 280 -4.41 -6.95 5.14
C GLN A 280 -5.75 -7.64 4.96
N ALA A 281 -5.85 -8.58 4.01
CA ALA A 281 -7.07 -9.33 3.79
C ALA A 281 -7.48 -10.17 5.01
N VAL A 282 -6.52 -10.79 5.72
CA VAL A 282 -6.77 -11.52 6.97
C VAL A 282 -7.29 -10.59 8.06
N ALA A 283 -6.70 -9.41 8.24
CA ALA A 283 -7.16 -8.40 9.19
C ALA A 283 -8.59 -7.95 8.85
N TYR A 284 -8.87 -7.68 7.58
CA TYR A 284 -10.22 -7.30 7.13
C TYR A 284 -11.25 -8.42 7.31
N ARG A 285 -10.87 -9.69 7.10
CA ARG A 285 -11.71 -10.85 7.41
C ARG A 285 -12.04 -10.91 8.89
N GLN A 286 -11.06 -10.72 9.76
CA GLN A 286 -11.28 -10.69 11.22
C GLN A 286 -12.28 -9.61 11.60
N LEU A 287 -12.08 -8.37 11.15
CA LEU A 287 -12.98 -7.26 11.43
C LEU A 287 -14.40 -7.52 10.91
N SER A 288 -14.51 -8.06 9.69
CA SER A 288 -15.81 -8.36 9.09
C SER A 288 -16.59 -9.43 9.85
N LEU A 289 -15.92 -10.47 10.34
CA LEU A 289 -16.53 -11.50 11.16
C LEU A 289 -16.98 -10.97 12.53
N LEU A 290 -16.15 -10.15 13.18
CA LEU A 290 -16.50 -9.50 14.44
C LEU A 290 -17.69 -8.53 14.28
N LEU A 291 -17.75 -7.80 13.16
CA LEU A 291 -18.89 -6.96 12.78
C LEU A 291 -20.11 -7.77 12.29
N ARG A 292 -20.07 -9.09 12.39
CA ARG A 292 -21.14 -10.02 11.98
C ARG A 292 -21.56 -9.92 10.51
N ARG A 293 -20.65 -9.49 9.63
CA ARG A 293 -20.87 -9.54 8.19
C ARG A 293 -20.88 -11.00 7.71
N PRO A 294 -21.80 -11.37 6.79
CA PRO A 294 -21.89 -12.77 6.33
C PRO A 294 -20.58 -13.19 5.62
N PRO A 295 -19.97 -14.31 6.02
CA PRO A 295 -18.77 -14.81 5.37
C PRO A 295 -19.07 -15.45 4.01
N GLY A 296 -18.15 -15.24 3.05
CA GLY A 296 -18.13 -15.92 1.75
C GLY A 296 -17.05 -17.00 1.68
N ARG A 297 -16.42 -17.13 0.51
CA ARG A 297 -15.34 -18.09 0.26
C ARG A 297 -14.16 -17.87 1.23
N GLU A 298 -13.66 -18.94 1.83
CA GLU A 298 -12.57 -18.92 2.83
C GLU A 298 -12.84 -17.98 4.02
N ALA A 299 -14.12 -17.79 4.34
CA ALA A 299 -14.62 -16.88 5.37
C ALA A 299 -14.29 -15.37 5.11
N TYR A 300 -13.85 -15.00 3.93
CA TYR A 300 -13.73 -13.59 3.55
C TYR A 300 -15.09 -12.96 3.31
N PRO A 301 -15.26 -11.65 3.60
CA PRO A 301 -16.49 -10.95 3.27
C PRO A 301 -16.63 -10.78 1.75
N GLY A 302 -17.86 -10.58 1.27
CA GLY A 302 -18.15 -10.49 -0.16
C GLY A 302 -17.46 -9.32 -0.90
N ASP A 303 -17.03 -8.31 -0.16
CA ASP A 303 -16.36 -7.11 -0.66
C ASP A 303 -14.82 -7.15 -0.58
N VAL A 304 -14.21 -8.33 -0.31
CA VAL A 304 -12.75 -8.45 -0.22
C VAL A 304 -12.04 -8.13 -1.54
N PHE A 305 -12.68 -8.35 -2.69
CA PHE A 305 -12.15 -7.89 -3.97
C PHE A 305 -12.04 -6.37 -4.00
N TYR A 306 -13.06 -5.67 -3.53
CA TYR A 306 -13.10 -4.21 -3.48
C TYR A 306 -12.08 -3.63 -2.50
N LEU A 307 -11.74 -4.35 -1.42
CA LEU A 307 -10.65 -3.99 -0.51
C LEU A 307 -9.34 -3.69 -1.27
N HIS A 308 -8.93 -4.59 -2.16
CA HIS A 308 -7.69 -4.44 -2.91
C HIS A 308 -7.85 -3.59 -4.18
N SER A 309 -8.98 -3.70 -4.88
CA SER A 309 -9.19 -2.97 -6.13
C SER A 309 -9.26 -1.46 -5.91
N ARG A 310 -9.99 -0.97 -4.90
CA ARG A 310 -10.04 0.46 -4.58
C ARG A 310 -8.70 1.03 -4.10
N LEU A 311 -7.82 0.22 -3.50
CA LEU A 311 -6.45 0.60 -3.17
C LEU A 311 -5.59 0.67 -4.43
N LEU A 312 -5.53 -0.41 -5.20
CA LEU A 312 -4.58 -0.55 -6.30
C LEU A 312 -4.95 0.30 -7.52
N GLU A 313 -6.24 0.60 -7.75
CA GLU A 313 -6.66 1.51 -8.81
C GLU A 313 -6.18 2.96 -8.60
N ARG A 314 -5.78 3.35 -7.41
CA ARG A 314 -5.19 4.65 -7.11
C ARG A 314 -3.77 4.80 -7.69
N ALA A 315 -3.07 3.67 -7.90
CA ALA A 315 -1.79 3.66 -8.60
C ALA A 315 -2.00 3.92 -10.09
N THR A 316 -1.40 4.99 -10.59
CA THR A 316 -1.59 5.45 -11.96
C THR A 316 -0.49 6.42 -12.42
N LYS A 317 -0.41 6.63 -13.73
CA LYS A 317 0.30 7.74 -14.38
C LYS A 317 -0.70 8.84 -14.70
N LEU A 318 -0.54 10.01 -14.11
CA LEU A 318 -1.38 11.19 -14.41
C LEU A 318 -1.04 11.78 -15.77
N SER A 319 -2.05 12.32 -16.44
CA SER A 319 -1.87 13.07 -17.68
C SER A 319 -1.03 14.33 -17.47
N ASP A 320 -0.42 14.84 -18.54
CA ASP A 320 0.40 16.06 -18.50
C ASP A 320 -0.41 17.27 -18.01
N ALA A 321 -1.70 17.34 -18.36
CA ALA A 321 -2.62 18.35 -17.83
C ALA A 321 -2.76 18.32 -16.29
N ASN A 322 -2.48 17.18 -15.67
CA ASN A 322 -2.45 16.98 -14.23
C ASN A 322 -1.02 16.91 -13.66
N GLY A 323 -0.03 17.40 -14.42
CA GLY A 323 1.37 17.49 -13.98
C GLY A 323 2.23 16.27 -14.27
N GLY A 324 1.68 15.21 -14.90
CA GLY A 324 2.44 14.03 -15.32
C GLY A 324 3.07 13.22 -14.17
N GLY A 325 2.57 13.36 -12.94
CA GLY A 325 3.02 12.57 -11.79
C GLY A 325 2.63 11.10 -11.89
N SER A 326 3.20 10.25 -11.04
CA SER A 326 2.85 8.83 -11.00
C SER A 326 2.92 8.24 -9.60
N LEU A 327 2.05 7.26 -9.33
CA LEU A 327 2.16 6.37 -8.20
C LEU A 327 2.25 4.94 -8.74
N THR A 328 3.38 4.28 -8.48
CA THR A 328 3.63 2.88 -8.84
C THR A 328 3.36 1.99 -7.64
N ALA A 329 2.65 0.89 -7.82
CA ALA A 329 2.34 -0.04 -6.74
C ALA A 329 3.02 -1.39 -6.95
N LEU A 330 3.72 -1.85 -5.92
CA LEU A 330 4.28 -3.20 -5.81
C LEU A 330 3.60 -3.94 -4.64
N PRO A 331 2.37 -4.46 -4.83
CA PRO A 331 1.75 -5.31 -3.83
C PRO A 331 2.49 -6.64 -3.74
N ILE A 332 2.65 -7.13 -2.51
CA ILE A 332 3.18 -8.45 -2.22
C ILE A 332 2.05 -9.34 -1.76
N ILE A 333 1.96 -10.54 -2.34
CA ILE A 333 1.03 -11.60 -1.94
C ILE A 333 1.83 -12.87 -1.58
N GLU A 334 1.47 -13.46 -0.46
CA GLU A 334 2.01 -14.73 -0.02
C GLU A 334 1.14 -15.89 -0.52
N THR A 335 1.77 -16.88 -1.17
CA THR A 335 1.15 -18.16 -1.51
C THR A 335 1.55 -19.24 -0.52
N GLN A 336 0.83 -20.34 -0.53
CA GLN A 336 1.17 -21.58 0.19
C GLN A 336 1.32 -22.68 -0.85
N GLU A 337 2.46 -23.40 -0.83
CA GLU A 337 2.77 -24.49 -1.75
C GLU A 337 2.65 -24.10 -3.24
N GLY A 338 2.94 -22.83 -3.56
CA GLY A 338 2.86 -22.30 -4.91
C GLY A 338 1.44 -22.12 -5.46
N ASP A 339 0.38 -22.28 -4.63
CA ASP A 339 -1.01 -22.17 -5.09
C ASP A 339 -1.40 -20.72 -5.41
N VAL A 340 -1.32 -20.38 -6.69
CA VAL A 340 -1.80 -19.08 -7.22
C VAL A 340 -3.30 -19.07 -7.49
N SER A 341 -3.99 -20.21 -7.38
CA SER A 341 -5.44 -20.33 -7.59
C SER A 341 -6.27 -20.05 -6.35
N ALA A 342 -5.62 -19.86 -5.20
CA ALA A 342 -6.26 -19.45 -3.96
C ALA A 342 -7.00 -18.09 -4.13
N TYR A 343 -7.94 -17.81 -3.23
CA TYR A 343 -8.90 -16.72 -3.41
C TYR A 343 -8.24 -15.33 -3.49
N ILE A 344 -7.38 -14.99 -2.55
CA ILE A 344 -6.72 -13.67 -2.53
C ILE A 344 -5.70 -13.52 -3.68
N PRO A 345 -4.80 -14.49 -3.95
CA PRO A 345 -3.92 -14.42 -5.12
C PRO A 345 -4.67 -14.16 -6.43
N THR A 346 -5.72 -14.93 -6.70
CA THR A 346 -6.53 -14.79 -7.94
C THR A 346 -7.12 -13.39 -8.07
N ASN A 347 -7.66 -12.85 -6.98
CA ASN A 347 -8.23 -11.50 -6.98
C ASN A 347 -7.16 -10.45 -7.33
N VAL A 348 -6.00 -10.49 -6.67
CA VAL A 348 -4.95 -9.47 -6.88
C VAL A 348 -4.29 -9.61 -8.26
N ILE A 349 -4.08 -10.82 -8.78
CA ILE A 349 -3.62 -11.05 -10.15
C ILE A 349 -4.56 -10.38 -11.17
N SER A 350 -5.87 -10.44 -10.94
CA SER A 350 -6.86 -9.82 -11.85
C SER A 350 -6.87 -8.29 -11.80
N ILE A 351 -6.54 -7.69 -10.64
CA ILE A 351 -6.52 -6.24 -10.44
C ILE A 351 -5.23 -5.61 -10.99
N THR A 352 -4.11 -6.34 -10.94
CA THR A 352 -2.78 -5.83 -11.28
C THR A 352 -2.48 -5.91 -12.78
N ASP A 353 -1.48 -5.14 -13.23
CA ASP A 353 -1.04 -5.06 -14.62
C ASP A 353 0.02 -6.11 -14.96
N GLY A 354 0.19 -7.11 -14.11
CA GLY A 354 1.13 -8.20 -14.24
C GLY A 354 1.59 -8.74 -12.90
N GLN A 355 2.44 -9.75 -12.94
CA GLN A 355 3.00 -10.38 -11.75
C GLN A 355 4.44 -10.87 -11.95
N ILE A 356 5.24 -10.72 -10.91
CA ILE A 356 6.55 -11.34 -10.73
C ILE A 356 6.34 -12.54 -9.82
N TYR A 357 6.45 -13.74 -10.36
CA TYR A 357 6.27 -14.99 -9.63
C TYR A 357 7.61 -15.56 -9.15
N LEU A 358 7.71 -15.71 -7.82
CA LEU A 358 8.88 -16.29 -7.16
C LEU A 358 8.61 -17.74 -6.78
N GLN A 359 9.44 -18.64 -7.33
CA GLN A 359 9.27 -20.08 -7.21
C GLN A 359 10.23 -20.67 -6.18
N PRO A 360 9.74 -21.45 -5.18
CA PRO A 360 10.58 -22.04 -4.13
C PRO A 360 11.69 -22.96 -4.66
N GLU A 361 11.41 -23.74 -5.71
CA GLU A 361 12.37 -24.67 -6.32
C GLU A 361 13.56 -23.92 -6.94
N LEU A 362 13.32 -22.79 -7.58
CA LEU A 362 14.39 -21.94 -8.12
C LEU A 362 15.24 -21.36 -6.99
N PHE A 363 14.61 -20.94 -5.89
CA PHE A 363 15.33 -20.45 -4.72
C PHE A 363 16.21 -21.54 -4.10
N ALA A 364 15.70 -22.76 -3.95
CA ALA A 364 16.42 -23.91 -3.40
C ALA A 364 17.58 -24.34 -4.31
N SER A 365 17.43 -24.23 -5.64
CA SER A 365 18.50 -24.52 -6.61
C SER A 365 19.57 -23.42 -6.74
N GLY A 366 19.47 -22.35 -5.91
CA GLY A 366 20.46 -21.27 -5.90
C GLY A 366 20.32 -20.27 -7.05
N ILE A 367 19.15 -20.23 -7.70
CA ILE A 367 18.79 -19.18 -8.66
C ILE A 367 18.18 -18.02 -7.88
N ARG A 368 18.90 -16.91 -7.77
CA ARG A 368 18.50 -15.72 -7.04
C ARG A 368 18.71 -14.48 -7.90
N PRO A 369 17.64 -13.64 -8.10
CA PRO A 369 16.28 -13.83 -7.62
C PRO A 369 15.57 -15.05 -8.23
N ALA A 370 14.70 -15.69 -7.46
CA ALA A 370 14.03 -16.95 -7.82
C ALA A 370 12.82 -16.72 -8.75
N ILE A 371 12.96 -15.84 -9.74
CA ILE A 371 11.90 -15.42 -10.64
C ILE A 371 11.64 -16.47 -11.71
N ASN A 372 10.40 -16.97 -11.76
CA ASN A 372 9.97 -17.79 -12.88
C ASN A 372 9.49 -16.90 -14.03
N VAL A 373 10.36 -16.68 -15.01
CA VAL A 373 10.07 -15.82 -16.17
C VAL A 373 9.00 -16.38 -17.12
N GLY A 374 8.71 -17.69 -17.03
CA GLY A 374 7.68 -18.35 -17.86
C GLY A 374 6.27 -17.89 -17.52
N ILE A 375 5.97 -17.78 -16.21
CA ILE A 375 4.65 -17.41 -15.69
C ILE A 375 4.56 -15.97 -15.17
N SER A 376 5.70 -15.28 -15.07
CA SER A 376 5.73 -13.86 -14.77
C SER A 376 5.34 -13.04 -16.01
N VAL A 377 4.57 -12.01 -15.83
CA VAL A 377 4.04 -11.19 -16.93
C VAL A 377 4.05 -9.72 -16.53
N SER A 378 4.47 -8.83 -17.44
CA SER A 378 4.16 -7.40 -17.39
C SER A 378 3.27 -7.04 -18.57
N ARG A 379 2.08 -6.52 -18.32
CA ARG A 379 1.15 -6.10 -19.38
C ARG A 379 1.59 -4.80 -20.06
N VAL A 380 2.37 -3.97 -19.38
CA VAL A 380 3.00 -2.78 -19.98
C VAL A 380 4.16 -3.20 -20.88
N GLY A 381 4.97 -4.16 -20.43
CA GLY A 381 6.01 -4.78 -21.21
C GLY A 381 7.02 -3.79 -21.78
N GLY A 382 7.42 -3.98 -23.02
CA GLY A 382 8.42 -3.16 -23.70
C GLY A 382 8.07 -1.67 -23.85
N ASN A 383 6.83 -1.25 -23.56
CA ASN A 383 6.48 0.17 -23.54
C ASN A 383 7.16 0.91 -22.38
N ALA A 384 7.46 0.19 -21.28
CA ALA A 384 8.19 0.70 -20.13
C ALA A 384 9.70 0.41 -20.20
N GLN A 385 10.26 0.21 -21.38
CA GLN A 385 11.70 0.00 -21.58
C GLN A 385 12.30 1.08 -22.47
N ILE A 386 13.53 1.48 -22.14
CA ILE A 386 14.34 2.30 -23.06
C ILE A 386 14.66 1.48 -24.32
N LYS A 387 14.85 2.18 -25.45
CA LYS A 387 15.04 1.55 -26.76
C LYS A 387 16.16 0.51 -26.77
N ALA A 388 17.32 0.82 -26.17
CA ALA A 388 18.45 -0.08 -26.08
C ALA A 388 18.10 -1.38 -25.31
N MET A 389 17.36 -1.29 -24.18
CA MET A 389 16.94 -2.46 -23.43
C MET A 389 15.98 -3.33 -24.24
N LYS A 390 15.03 -2.71 -24.94
CA LYS A 390 14.06 -3.41 -25.79
C LYS A 390 14.72 -4.18 -26.92
N GLU A 391 15.75 -3.62 -27.54
CA GLU A 391 16.53 -4.28 -28.60
C GLU A 391 17.34 -5.48 -28.08
N VAL A 392 18.01 -5.33 -26.92
CA VAL A 392 18.87 -6.40 -26.35
C VAL A 392 18.07 -7.49 -25.67
N ALA A 393 17.01 -7.11 -24.93
CA ALA A 393 16.27 -8.06 -24.08
C ALA A 393 15.10 -8.75 -24.80
N GLY A 394 14.77 -8.36 -26.04
CA GLY A 394 13.57 -8.82 -26.74
C GLY A 394 13.49 -10.34 -26.92
N SER A 395 14.61 -11.05 -27.07
CA SER A 395 14.65 -12.51 -27.23
C SER A 395 14.92 -13.28 -25.92
N LEU A 396 15.38 -12.61 -24.84
CA LEU A 396 15.85 -13.29 -23.63
C LEU A 396 14.81 -14.24 -23.02
N ARG A 397 13.55 -13.85 -23.00
CA ARG A 397 12.46 -14.66 -22.46
C ARG A 397 12.27 -15.97 -23.24
N LEU A 398 12.32 -15.88 -24.58
CA LEU A 398 12.22 -17.05 -25.46
C LEU A 398 13.44 -17.97 -25.31
N ASP A 399 14.62 -17.37 -25.25
CA ASP A 399 15.88 -18.12 -25.06
C ASP A 399 15.87 -18.88 -23.73
N LEU A 400 15.39 -18.30 -22.65
CA LEU A 400 15.28 -18.95 -21.34
C LEU A 400 14.18 -20.02 -21.28
N ALA A 401 13.05 -19.79 -21.97
CA ALA A 401 11.99 -20.80 -22.07
C ALA A 401 12.52 -22.06 -22.80
N ALA A 402 13.15 -21.87 -23.96
CA ALA A 402 13.75 -22.95 -24.72
C ALA A 402 14.89 -23.67 -23.95
N TYR A 403 15.68 -22.90 -23.19
CA TYR A 403 16.69 -23.49 -22.30
C TYR A 403 16.08 -24.45 -21.28
N ARG A 404 15.01 -24.05 -20.61
CA ARG A 404 14.34 -24.88 -19.59
C ARG A 404 13.75 -26.17 -20.16
N GLU A 405 13.15 -26.09 -21.34
CA GLU A 405 12.68 -27.27 -22.04
C GLU A 405 13.84 -28.24 -22.38
N LEU A 406 14.93 -27.73 -22.96
CA LEU A 406 16.10 -28.52 -23.30
C LEU A 406 16.83 -29.08 -22.06
N GLU A 407 16.88 -28.30 -20.95
CA GLU A 407 17.47 -28.76 -19.68
C GLU A 407 16.72 -29.98 -19.13
N ALA A 408 15.39 -29.98 -19.19
CA ALA A 408 14.58 -31.12 -18.78
C ALA A 408 14.85 -32.38 -19.66
N PHE A 409 14.97 -32.19 -20.96
CA PHE A 409 15.33 -33.30 -21.89
C PHE A 409 16.76 -33.81 -21.67
N ALA A 410 17.72 -32.91 -21.44
CA ALA A 410 19.11 -33.26 -21.16
C ALA A 410 19.25 -34.11 -19.88
N GLN A 411 18.48 -33.85 -18.86
CA GLN A 411 18.44 -34.61 -17.62
C GLN A 411 17.90 -36.04 -17.82
N LEU A 412 17.10 -36.27 -18.85
CA LEU A 412 16.59 -37.59 -19.21
C LEU A 412 17.62 -38.44 -20.03
N GLY A 413 18.84 -37.92 -20.27
CA GLY A 413 19.90 -38.62 -20.95
C GLY A 413 19.74 -38.69 -22.47
N THR A 414 18.93 -37.85 -23.08
CA THR A 414 18.72 -37.78 -24.52
C THR A 414 19.93 -37.11 -25.21
N GLU A 415 20.49 -37.69 -26.25
CA GLU A 415 21.51 -37.05 -27.08
C GLU A 415 20.87 -35.84 -27.82
N LEU A 416 21.45 -34.66 -27.59
CA LEU A 416 21.03 -33.42 -28.22
C LEU A 416 21.85 -33.18 -29.49
N ASP A 417 21.22 -32.67 -30.54
CA ASP A 417 21.90 -32.18 -31.73
C ASP A 417 22.76 -30.94 -31.43
N ALA A 418 23.67 -30.59 -32.35
CA ALA A 418 24.62 -29.48 -32.13
C ALA A 418 23.92 -28.11 -31.90
N ALA A 419 22.78 -27.89 -32.55
CA ALA A 419 22.02 -26.64 -32.39
C ALA A 419 21.36 -26.55 -31.02
N SER A 420 20.71 -27.62 -30.55
CA SER A 420 20.12 -27.73 -29.20
C SER A 420 21.19 -27.64 -28.13
N GLN A 421 22.38 -28.20 -28.33
CA GLN A 421 23.50 -28.08 -27.39
C GLN A 421 24.01 -26.62 -27.28
N GLN A 422 24.07 -25.88 -28.39
CA GLN A 422 24.44 -24.47 -28.40
C GLN A 422 23.38 -23.61 -27.63
N GLN A 423 22.09 -23.91 -27.83
CA GLN A 423 20.99 -23.25 -27.14
C GLN A 423 21.01 -23.51 -25.64
N LEU A 424 21.30 -24.76 -25.23
CA LEU A 424 21.49 -25.14 -23.84
C LEU A 424 22.66 -24.38 -23.21
N ASN A 425 23.81 -24.32 -23.88
CA ASN A 425 24.99 -23.61 -23.39
C ASN A 425 24.74 -22.08 -23.29
N ARG A 426 24.01 -21.49 -24.23
CA ARG A 426 23.64 -20.08 -24.21
C ARG A 426 22.71 -19.80 -23.03
N GLY A 427 21.67 -20.62 -22.84
CA GLY A 427 20.72 -20.48 -21.74
C GLY A 427 21.38 -20.62 -20.37
N ALA A 428 22.28 -21.56 -20.18
CA ALA A 428 23.04 -21.73 -18.94
C ALA A 428 23.85 -20.46 -18.60
N ARG A 429 24.49 -19.83 -19.59
CA ARG A 429 25.21 -18.57 -19.40
C ARG A 429 24.25 -17.41 -19.04
N LEU A 430 23.06 -17.37 -19.68
CA LEU A 430 22.04 -16.36 -19.35
C LEU A 430 21.55 -16.50 -17.90
N VAL A 431 21.32 -17.72 -17.43
CA VAL A 431 20.95 -17.98 -16.02
C VAL A 431 22.01 -17.43 -15.07
N VAL A 432 23.31 -17.67 -15.36
CA VAL A 432 24.40 -17.13 -14.53
C VAL A 432 24.44 -15.60 -14.56
N LEU A 433 24.25 -14.98 -15.74
CA LEU A 433 24.24 -13.52 -15.91
C LEU A 433 23.11 -12.86 -15.14
N LEU A 434 21.95 -13.51 -15.06
CA LEU A 434 20.74 -12.99 -14.39
C LEU A 434 20.75 -13.23 -12.87
N LYS A 435 21.64 -14.09 -12.36
CA LYS A 435 21.85 -14.21 -10.91
C LYS A 435 22.40 -12.90 -10.37
N GLN A 436 21.85 -12.49 -9.25
CA GLN A 436 22.19 -11.22 -8.59
C GLN A 436 22.06 -11.37 -7.09
N CYS A 437 23.08 -10.95 -6.35
CA CYS A 437 23.01 -10.84 -4.89
C CYS A 437 22.23 -9.57 -4.52
N GLN A 438 21.66 -9.63 -3.36
CA GLN A 438 21.01 -8.48 -2.72
C GLN A 438 22.08 -7.49 -2.24
#